data_016b0a6b0fdfad9dc127091c2afb9aa2
#
_entry.id   016b0a6b0fdfad9dc127091c2afb9aa2
#
_cell.length_a   1.000
_cell.length_b   1.000
_cell.length_c   1.000
_cell.angle_alpha   90.00
_cell.angle_beta   90.00
_cell.angle_gamma   90.00
#
_symmetry.space_group_name_H-M   'P 1'
#
loop_
_entity.id
_entity.type
_entity.pdbx_description
1 polymer ?
#
loop_
_entity_poly.entity_id
_entity_poly.type
_entity_poly.pdbx_seq_one_letter_code
_entity_poly.pdbx_strand_id
1 'polypeptide(L)'
;MSRISRLDRTEVTTDIAALYDKAFAQRGNVPNMFRVMAHRPEIFATMQAHFAAVLNTGTVSTKLKELIIVRTSQVNSTPYCLASHTILARGLGWTDDQLSHLADWSMRDDFTPAEKAALRLAETVTRDAHGVTDEQFAELRSFYSEGEIVELLCAIGLFNYFNRFNNALQMQPTKPGEGGLAAPVVEATAVR
;
A
#
# COMPACT_ATOMS: atom_id res chain seq x y z
N MET A 1 -20.51 -1.51 3.40
CA MET A 1 -20.33 -1.52 1.92
C MET A 1 -19.52 -0.29 1.53
N SER A 2 -18.71 -0.35 0.47
CA SER A 2 -18.03 0.84 -0.07
C SER A 2 -19.06 1.88 -0.53
N ARG A 3 -18.72 3.17 -0.37
CA ARG A 3 -19.59 4.30 -0.80
C ARG A 3 -19.69 4.47 -2.32
N ILE A 4 -18.75 3.89 -3.07
CA ILE A 4 -18.71 3.87 -4.54
C ILE A 4 -18.68 2.42 -5.00
N SER A 5 -19.36 2.10 -6.11
CA SER A 5 -19.37 0.77 -6.72
C SER A 5 -17.97 0.38 -7.19
N ARG A 6 -17.72 -0.90 -7.22
CA ARG A 6 -16.51 -1.51 -7.76
C ARG A 6 -16.79 -1.98 -9.17
N LEU A 7 -16.04 -1.47 -10.14
CA LEU A 7 -16.17 -1.90 -11.52
C LEU A 7 -15.53 -3.27 -11.71
N ASP A 8 -16.25 -4.16 -12.38
CA ASP A 8 -15.72 -5.44 -12.81
C ASP A 8 -14.93 -5.31 -14.12
N ARG A 9 -14.18 -6.37 -14.46
CA ARG A 9 -13.32 -6.37 -15.64
C ARG A 9 -14.08 -6.07 -16.95
N THR A 10 -15.33 -6.44 -17.04
CA THR A 10 -16.20 -6.22 -18.23
C THR A 10 -16.77 -4.81 -18.32
N GLU A 11 -16.63 -4.02 -17.25
CA GLU A 11 -17.17 -2.66 -17.16
C GLU A 11 -16.10 -1.58 -17.41
N VAL A 12 -14.85 -1.99 -17.67
CA VAL A 12 -13.72 -1.09 -17.86
C VAL A 12 -13.16 -1.17 -19.29
N THR A 13 -12.36 -0.19 -19.68
CA THR A 13 -11.65 -0.21 -20.96
C THR A 13 -10.62 -1.33 -21.03
N THR A 14 -10.22 -1.72 -22.25
CA THR A 14 -9.21 -2.76 -22.48
C THR A 14 -7.92 -2.51 -21.72
N ASP A 15 -7.44 -1.27 -21.69
CA ASP A 15 -6.19 -0.90 -20.99
C ASP A 15 -6.33 -1.08 -19.47
N ILE A 16 -7.47 -0.71 -18.91
CA ILE A 16 -7.75 -0.91 -17.49
C ILE A 16 -7.93 -2.39 -17.16
N ALA A 17 -8.59 -3.15 -18.04
CA ALA A 17 -8.72 -4.59 -17.90
C ALA A 17 -7.34 -5.30 -17.87
N ALA A 18 -6.39 -4.86 -18.69
CA ALA A 18 -5.02 -5.37 -18.68
C ALA A 18 -4.30 -5.08 -17.34
N LEU A 19 -4.55 -3.92 -16.71
CA LEU A 19 -4.03 -3.62 -15.37
C LEU A 19 -4.65 -4.53 -14.30
N TYR A 20 -5.94 -4.87 -14.43
CA TYR A 20 -6.60 -5.83 -13.55
C TYR A 20 -6.01 -7.22 -13.69
N ASP A 21 -5.80 -7.70 -14.94
CA ASP A 21 -5.21 -9.00 -15.22
C ASP A 21 -3.81 -9.10 -14.63
N LYS A 22 -3.00 -8.05 -14.76
CA LYS A 22 -1.67 -7.97 -14.14
C LYS A 22 -1.74 -8.03 -12.61
N ALA A 23 -2.65 -7.27 -12.00
CA ALA A 23 -2.84 -7.28 -10.56
C ALA A 23 -3.29 -8.67 -10.07
N PHE A 24 -4.22 -9.31 -10.78
CA PHE A 24 -4.71 -10.64 -10.44
C PHE A 24 -3.61 -11.70 -10.54
N ALA A 25 -2.81 -11.66 -11.61
CA ALA A 25 -1.68 -12.57 -11.79
C ALA A 25 -0.63 -12.45 -10.67
N GLN A 26 -0.42 -11.24 -10.15
CA GLN A 26 0.58 -10.99 -9.12
C GLN A 26 0.08 -11.25 -7.69
N ARG A 27 -1.23 -11.08 -7.43
CA ARG A 27 -1.79 -11.02 -6.08
C ARG A 27 -2.89 -12.05 -5.80
N GLY A 28 -3.37 -12.73 -6.83
CA GLY A 28 -4.54 -13.62 -6.73
C GLY A 28 -5.87 -12.88 -6.52
N ASN A 29 -5.88 -11.56 -6.67
CA ASN A 29 -7.09 -10.73 -6.63
C ASN A 29 -6.85 -9.40 -7.35
N VAL A 30 -7.94 -8.69 -7.66
CA VAL A 30 -7.89 -7.27 -8.07
C VAL A 30 -8.28 -6.41 -6.86
N PRO A 31 -7.38 -5.58 -6.33
CA PRO A 31 -7.65 -4.77 -5.16
C PRO A 31 -8.94 -3.94 -5.30
N ASN A 32 -9.80 -3.95 -4.30
CA ASN A 32 -11.04 -3.18 -4.32
C ASN A 32 -10.83 -1.68 -4.59
N MET A 33 -9.72 -1.14 -4.09
CA MET A 33 -9.30 0.24 -4.39
C MET A 33 -9.11 0.46 -5.90
N PHE A 34 -8.51 -0.49 -6.62
CA PHE A 34 -8.30 -0.40 -8.07
C PHE A 34 -9.62 -0.38 -8.82
N ARG A 35 -10.56 -1.27 -8.41
CA ARG A 35 -11.89 -1.38 -8.99
C ARG A 35 -12.73 -0.10 -8.79
N VAL A 36 -12.49 0.63 -7.71
CA VAL A 36 -13.12 1.95 -7.47
C VAL A 36 -12.39 3.05 -8.25
N MET A 37 -11.05 3.06 -8.26
CA MET A 37 -10.29 4.07 -9.02
C MET A 37 -10.52 3.98 -10.53
N ALA A 38 -10.91 2.81 -11.04
CA ALA A 38 -11.20 2.61 -12.46
C ALA A 38 -12.38 3.43 -13.00
N HIS A 39 -13.22 4.04 -12.14
CA HIS A 39 -14.16 5.08 -12.55
C HIS A 39 -13.47 6.31 -13.18
N ARG A 40 -12.15 6.45 -12.93
CA ARG A 40 -11.32 7.50 -13.55
C ARG A 40 -10.06 6.81 -14.12
N PRO A 41 -10.16 6.28 -15.36
CA PRO A 41 -9.11 5.47 -15.98
C PRO A 41 -7.73 6.14 -16.01
N GLU A 42 -7.68 7.44 -16.31
CA GLU A 42 -6.43 8.19 -16.40
C GLU A 42 -5.74 8.34 -15.03
N ILE A 43 -6.54 8.57 -13.97
CA ILE A 43 -6.02 8.65 -12.59
C ILE A 43 -5.52 7.28 -12.16
N PHE A 44 -6.27 6.22 -12.47
CA PHE A 44 -5.87 4.85 -12.12
C PHE A 44 -4.58 4.43 -12.82
N ALA A 45 -4.45 4.69 -14.13
CA ALA A 45 -3.25 4.34 -14.88
C ALA A 45 -1.99 5.08 -14.37
N THR A 46 -2.08 6.39 -14.14
CA THR A 46 -0.96 7.18 -13.61
C THR A 46 -0.62 6.81 -12.17
N MET A 47 -1.62 6.51 -11.34
CA MET A 47 -1.41 6.00 -9.99
C MET A 47 -0.67 4.67 -9.99
N GLN A 48 -1.02 3.73 -10.89
CA GLN A 48 -0.33 2.45 -11.01
C GLN A 48 1.15 2.63 -11.39
N ALA A 49 1.45 3.56 -12.31
CA ALA A 49 2.81 3.87 -12.68
C ALA A 49 3.61 4.46 -11.51
N HIS A 50 3.01 5.41 -10.78
CA HIS A 50 3.61 6.02 -9.60
C HIS A 50 3.82 5.01 -8.47
N PHE A 51 2.82 4.18 -8.18
CA PHE A 51 2.91 3.08 -7.20
C PHE A 51 4.08 2.13 -7.53
N ALA A 52 4.20 1.73 -8.80
CA ALA A 52 5.29 0.86 -9.23
C ALA A 52 6.66 1.54 -9.08
N ALA A 53 6.77 2.83 -9.43
CA ALA A 53 8.00 3.59 -9.26
C ALA A 53 8.41 3.68 -7.78
N VAL A 54 7.48 4.02 -6.89
CA VAL A 54 7.77 4.18 -5.45
C VAL A 54 8.18 2.86 -4.79
N LEU A 55 7.48 1.74 -5.10
CA LEU A 55 7.70 0.49 -4.38
C LEU A 55 8.75 -0.43 -5.00
N ASN A 56 8.94 -0.37 -6.33
CA ASN A 56 9.74 -1.36 -7.05
C ASN A 56 11.07 -0.81 -7.58
N THR A 57 11.38 0.45 -7.31
CA THR A 57 12.65 1.08 -7.74
C THR A 57 13.35 1.74 -6.56
N GLY A 58 14.58 2.21 -6.82
CA GLY A 58 15.39 2.89 -5.82
C GLY A 58 16.24 1.96 -4.98
N THR A 59 16.82 2.50 -3.91
CA THR A 59 17.79 1.80 -3.05
C THR A 59 17.25 1.48 -1.65
N VAL A 60 16.18 2.13 -1.20
CA VAL A 60 15.50 1.77 0.03
C VAL A 60 14.87 0.39 -0.12
N SER A 61 15.22 -0.53 0.79
CA SER A 61 14.73 -1.90 0.71
C SER A 61 13.20 -1.97 0.78
N THR A 62 12.60 -2.89 0.00
CA THR A 62 11.16 -3.16 0.06
C THR A 62 10.72 -3.53 1.48
N LYS A 63 11.58 -4.22 2.24
CA LYS A 63 11.33 -4.57 3.65
C LYS A 63 11.08 -3.32 4.49
N LEU A 64 11.93 -2.29 4.35
CA LEU A 64 11.76 -1.03 5.09
C LEU A 64 10.55 -0.23 4.57
N LYS A 65 10.34 -0.19 3.26
CA LYS A 65 9.15 0.46 2.67
C LYS A 65 7.86 -0.14 3.24
N GLU A 66 7.73 -1.46 3.32
CA GLU A 66 6.55 -2.11 3.88
C GLU A 66 6.38 -1.80 5.39
N LEU A 67 7.46 -1.71 6.16
CA LEU A 67 7.38 -1.33 7.56
C LEU A 67 6.77 0.07 7.76
N ILE A 68 7.29 1.07 7.02
CA ILE A 68 6.78 2.45 7.11
C ILE A 68 5.34 2.57 6.57
N ILE A 69 4.98 1.75 5.57
CA ILE A 69 3.62 1.66 5.04
C ILE A 69 2.64 1.13 6.10
N VAL A 70 3.02 0.06 6.79
CA VAL A 70 2.22 -0.48 7.91
C VAL A 70 2.08 0.59 8.99
N ARG A 71 3.18 1.27 9.37
CA ARG A 71 3.11 2.31 10.39
C ARG A 71 2.25 3.50 9.97
N THR A 72 2.41 4.01 8.75
CA THR A 72 1.57 5.06 8.18
C THR A 72 0.08 4.67 8.22
N SER A 73 -0.22 3.41 7.88
CA SER A 73 -1.60 2.89 7.89
C SER A 73 -2.16 2.69 9.29
N GLN A 74 -1.33 2.37 10.30
CA GLN A 74 -1.73 2.35 11.72
C GLN A 74 -2.07 3.76 12.21
N VAL A 75 -1.21 4.75 11.94
CA VAL A 75 -1.43 6.15 12.34
C VAL A 75 -2.73 6.69 11.73
N ASN A 76 -3.01 6.37 10.46
CA ASN A 76 -4.25 6.75 9.77
C ASN A 76 -5.45 5.85 10.10
N SER A 77 -5.29 4.82 10.93
CA SER A 77 -6.34 3.85 11.27
C SER A 77 -7.05 3.29 10.04
N THR A 78 -6.28 2.71 9.09
CA THR A 78 -6.79 2.23 7.79
C THR A 78 -6.80 0.70 7.70
N PRO A 79 -7.90 0.02 8.11
CA PRO A 79 -7.98 -1.44 8.09
C PRO A 79 -7.74 -2.05 6.71
N TYR A 80 -8.16 -1.36 5.64
CA TYR A 80 -7.97 -1.79 4.27
C TYR A 80 -6.49 -2.02 3.92
N CYS A 81 -5.63 -1.04 4.20
CA CYS A 81 -4.21 -1.14 3.90
C CYS A 81 -3.50 -2.11 4.87
N LEU A 82 -3.87 -2.10 6.15
CA LEU A 82 -3.31 -3.01 7.15
C LEU A 82 -3.55 -4.48 6.78
N ALA A 83 -4.73 -4.83 6.25
CA ALA A 83 -5.06 -6.20 5.89
C ALA A 83 -4.11 -6.82 4.85
N SER A 84 -3.55 -6.03 3.94
CA SER A 84 -2.63 -6.52 2.91
C SER A 84 -1.16 -6.29 3.26
N HIS A 85 -0.81 -5.09 3.75
CA HIS A 85 0.59 -4.71 3.95
C HIS A 85 1.22 -5.37 5.19
N THR A 86 0.43 -5.73 6.20
CA THR A 86 0.93 -6.56 7.31
C THR A 86 1.34 -7.96 6.82
N ILE A 87 0.60 -8.55 5.88
CA ILE A 87 0.96 -9.85 5.29
C ILE A 87 2.23 -9.73 4.44
N LEU A 88 2.36 -8.67 3.63
CA LEU A 88 3.56 -8.41 2.84
C LEU A 88 4.78 -8.19 3.72
N ALA A 89 4.65 -7.39 4.78
CA ALA A 89 5.72 -7.13 5.74
C ALA A 89 6.22 -8.43 6.42
N ARG A 90 5.30 -9.34 6.81
CA ARG A 90 5.66 -10.68 7.31
C ARG A 90 6.47 -11.47 6.28
N GLY A 91 5.99 -11.49 5.03
CA GLY A 91 6.68 -12.18 3.94
C GLY A 91 8.11 -11.66 3.69
N LEU A 92 8.39 -10.42 4.08
CA LEU A 92 9.71 -9.78 4.00
C LEU A 92 10.55 -9.93 5.28
N GLY A 93 10.05 -10.70 6.27
CA GLY A 93 10.79 -11.06 7.47
C GLY A 93 10.58 -10.14 8.67
N TRP A 94 9.51 -9.33 8.70
CA TRP A 94 9.06 -8.70 9.94
C TRP A 94 8.26 -9.70 10.77
N THR A 95 8.55 -9.80 12.05
CA THR A 95 7.86 -10.73 12.95
C THR A 95 6.48 -10.22 13.36
N ASP A 96 5.59 -11.12 13.77
CA ASP A 96 4.28 -10.74 14.30
C ASP A 96 4.40 -9.87 15.54
N ASP A 97 5.40 -10.14 16.39
CA ASP A 97 5.66 -9.33 17.57
C ASP A 97 6.07 -7.89 17.20
N GLN A 98 6.99 -7.71 16.23
CA GLN A 98 7.39 -6.40 15.75
C GLN A 98 6.21 -5.63 15.16
N LEU A 99 5.38 -6.28 14.33
CA LEU A 99 4.26 -5.62 13.65
C LEU A 99 3.10 -5.29 14.60
N SER A 100 2.80 -6.14 15.58
CA SER A 100 1.74 -5.90 16.57
C SER A 100 2.10 -4.80 17.57
N HIS A 101 3.39 -4.66 17.90
CA HIS A 101 3.90 -3.63 18.81
C HIS A 101 4.61 -2.48 18.08
N LEU A 102 4.36 -2.31 16.76
CA LEU A 102 5.01 -1.27 15.97
C LEU A 102 4.64 0.16 16.43
N ALA A 103 3.59 0.32 17.21
CA ALA A 103 3.26 1.60 17.84
C ALA A 103 4.32 2.03 18.89
N ASP A 104 4.98 1.07 19.50
CA ASP A 104 5.96 1.26 20.57
C ASP A 104 7.41 1.18 20.06
N TRP A 105 7.62 1.31 18.74
CA TRP A 105 8.91 1.13 18.08
C TRP A 105 10.06 1.90 18.73
N SER A 106 9.79 3.08 19.30
CA SER A 106 10.82 3.94 19.92
C SER A 106 11.42 3.32 21.17
N MET A 107 10.64 2.50 21.90
CA MET A 107 11.03 1.84 23.15
C MET A 107 11.61 0.44 22.91
N ARG A 108 11.62 -0.06 21.69
CA ARG A 108 12.06 -1.41 21.36
C ARG A 108 13.52 -1.42 20.88
N ASP A 109 14.26 -2.49 21.24
CA ASP A 109 15.67 -2.65 20.85
C ASP A 109 15.84 -3.46 19.55
N ASP A 110 14.77 -4.06 19.02
CA ASP A 110 14.76 -4.90 17.83
C ASP A 110 14.52 -4.12 16.51
N PHE A 111 14.52 -2.78 16.57
CA PHE A 111 14.61 -1.90 15.41
C PHE A 111 15.96 -1.16 15.41
N THR A 112 16.63 -1.17 14.28
CA THR A 112 17.89 -0.43 14.10
C THR A 112 17.68 1.09 14.21
N PRO A 113 18.74 1.87 14.52
CA PRO A 113 18.63 3.34 14.53
C PRO A 113 18.11 3.91 13.20
N ALA A 114 18.52 3.35 12.06
CA ALA A 114 18.04 3.76 10.74
C ALA A 114 16.53 3.49 10.56
N GLU A 115 16.04 2.31 10.95
CA GLU A 115 14.61 1.97 10.92
C GLU A 115 13.81 2.90 11.85
N LYS A 116 14.33 3.21 13.04
CA LYS A 116 13.68 4.15 13.98
C LYS A 116 13.59 5.56 13.40
N ALA A 117 14.63 6.05 12.72
CA ALA A 117 14.59 7.34 12.03
C ALA A 117 13.52 7.38 10.93
N ALA A 118 13.40 6.31 10.12
CA ALA A 118 12.37 6.19 9.09
C ALA A 118 10.95 6.10 9.68
N LEU A 119 10.76 5.35 10.77
CA LEU A 119 9.48 5.25 11.48
C LEU A 119 9.06 6.59 12.09
N ARG A 120 10.00 7.34 12.68
CA ARG A 120 9.77 8.69 13.18
C ARG A 120 9.30 9.62 12.06
N LEU A 121 9.99 9.59 10.91
CA LEU A 121 9.58 10.37 9.74
C LEU A 121 8.15 9.99 9.30
N ALA A 122 7.85 8.69 9.21
CA ALA A 122 6.53 8.21 8.81
C ALA A 122 5.42 8.73 9.76
N GLU A 123 5.65 8.70 11.06
CA GLU A 123 4.69 9.22 12.03
C GLU A 123 4.53 10.74 11.94
N THR A 124 5.65 11.48 11.92
CA THR A 124 5.61 12.94 11.90
C THR A 124 4.91 13.43 10.64
N VAL A 125 5.33 12.97 9.46
CA VAL A 125 4.69 13.38 8.18
C VAL A 125 3.22 12.99 8.11
N THR A 126 2.84 11.85 8.70
CA THR A 126 1.45 11.40 8.68
C THR A 126 0.55 12.21 9.60
N ARG A 127 1.05 12.60 10.78
CA ARG A 127 0.29 13.37 11.79
C ARG A 127 0.28 14.87 11.46
N ASP A 128 1.46 15.42 11.24
CA ASP A 128 1.68 16.83 10.92
C ASP A 128 3.01 17.00 10.19
N ALA A 129 2.96 17.14 8.86
CA ALA A 129 4.17 17.28 8.05
C ALA A 129 4.99 18.56 8.37
N HIS A 130 4.37 19.59 8.92
CA HIS A 130 5.09 20.80 9.37
C HIS A 130 5.89 20.56 10.65
N GLY A 131 5.61 19.48 11.38
CA GLY A 131 6.35 19.08 12.57
C GLY A 131 7.69 18.40 12.32
N VAL A 132 8.08 18.19 11.04
CA VAL A 132 9.41 17.65 10.70
C VAL A 132 10.45 18.73 10.95
N THR A 133 11.39 18.45 11.88
CA THR A 133 12.42 19.42 12.29
C THR A 133 13.76 19.21 11.56
N ASP A 134 14.63 20.23 11.63
CA ASP A 134 15.98 20.14 11.07
C ASP A 134 16.82 19.05 11.77
N GLU A 135 16.58 18.81 13.07
CA GLU A 135 17.24 17.73 13.83
C GLU A 135 16.81 16.34 13.31
N GLN A 136 15.53 16.15 13.01
CA GLN A 136 15.05 14.92 12.40
C GLN A 136 15.68 14.71 11.01
N PHE A 137 15.82 15.76 10.21
CA PHE A 137 16.51 15.69 8.93
C PHE A 137 18.00 15.40 9.07
N ALA A 138 18.67 15.97 10.08
CA ALA A 138 20.06 15.66 10.37
C ALA A 138 20.24 14.18 10.78
N GLU A 139 19.32 13.63 11.60
CA GLU A 139 19.29 12.22 11.96
C GLU A 139 19.10 11.35 10.71
N LEU A 140 18.13 11.67 9.83
CA LEU A 140 17.89 10.92 8.60
C LEU A 140 19.12 10.90 7.68
N ARG A 141 19.78 12.04 7.48
CA ARG A 141 20.98 12.14 6.67
C ARG A 141 22.18 11.35 7.20
N SER A 142 22.17 10.97 8.48
CA SER A 142 23.21 10.07 9.01
C SER A 142 23.03 8.61 8.55
N PHE A 143 21.85 8.23 8.04
CA PHE A 143 21.52 6.87 7.63
C PHE A 143 21.15 6.74 6.14
N TYR A 144 20.64 7.81 5.54
CA TYR A 144 20.03 7.79 4.21
C TYR A 144 20.60 8.91 3.34
N SER A 145 20.86 8.62 2.09
CA SER A 145 21.14 9.61 1.06
C SER A 145 19.89 10.49 0.79
N GLU A 146 20.07 11.63 0.16
CA GLU A 146 18.95 12.49 -0.23
C GLU A 146 17.93 11.77 -1.14
N GLY A 147 18.43 10.92 -2.04
CA GLY A 147 17.57 10.07 -2.88
C GLY A 147 16.71 9.11 -2.06
N GLU A 148 17.29 8.45 -1.06
CA GLU A 148 16.57 7.54 -0.16
C GLU A 148 15.56 8.27 0.73
N ILE A 149 15.89 9.48 1.19
CA ILE A 149 14.94 10.32 1.92
C ILE A 149 13.74 10.68 1.04
N VAL A 150 13.96 10.98 -0.24
CA VAL A 150 12.89 11.20 -1.22
C VAL A 150 12.05 9.93 -1.42
N GLU A 151 12.68 8.74 -1.52
CA GLU A 151 11.93 7.47 -1.60
C GLU A 151 11.05 7.23 -0.38
N LEU A 152 11.58 7.46 0.84
CA LEU A 152 10.83 7.33 2.08
C LEU A 152 9.63 8.30 2.11
N LEU A 153 9.85 9.57 1.78
CA LEU A 153 8.80 10.59 1.74
C LEU A 153 7.73 10.26 0.68
N CYS A 154 8.15 9.77 -0.50
CA CYS A 154 7.22 9.35 -1.54
C CYS A 154 6.36 8.15 -1.09
N ALA A 155 6.96 7.16 -0.42
CA ALA A 155 6.22 6.02 0.11
C ALA A 155 5.21 6.45 1.20
N ILE A 156 5.62 7.28 2.14
CA ILE A 156 4.75 7.83 3.19
C ILE A 156 3.60 8.66 2.56
N GLY A 157 3.94 9.56 1.64
CA GLY A 157 2.96 10.42 0.95
C GLY A 157 1.93 9.63 0.15
N LEU A 158 2.38 8.64 -0.62
CA LEU A 158 1.52 7.76 -1.40
C LEU A 158 0.55 6.98 -0.51
N PHE A 159 1.03 6.45 0.63
CA PHE A 159 0.15 5.72 1.54
C PHE A 159 -0.73 6.64 2.38
N ASN A 160 -0.33 7.85 2.66
CA ASN A 160 -1.24 8.88 3.18
C ASN A 160 -2.38 9.16 2.20
N TYR A 161 -2.10 9.25 0.89
CA TYR A 161 -3.13 9.37 -0.14
C TYR A 161 -4.07 8.15 -0.15
N PHE A 162 -3.52 6.93 -0.21
CA PHE A 162 -4.35 5.72 -0.24
C PHE A 162 -5.16 5.52 1.04
N ASN A 163 -4.57 5.77 2.20
CA ASN A 163 -5.27 5.64 3.48
C ASN A 163 -6.48 6.57 3.54
N ARG A 164 -6.30 7.85 3.18
CA ARG A 164 -7.40 8.83 3.16
C ARG A 164 -8.47 8.47 2.14
N PHE A 165 -8.08 8.04 0.95
CA PHE A 165 -9.00 7.57 -0.09
C PHE A 165 -9.83 6.38 0.41
N ASN A 166 -9.18 5.36 0.94
CA ASN A 166 -9.84 4.15 1.42
C ASN A 166 -10.75 4.41 2.64
N ASN A 167 -10.31 5.21 3.59
CA ASN A 167 -11.09 5.58 4.77
C ASN A 167 -12.32 6.41 4.38
N ALA A 168 -12.16 7.43 3.52
CA ALA A 168 -13.26 8.26 3.05
C ALA A 168 -14.34 7.45 2.34
N LEU A 169 -13.97 6.40 1.62
CA LEU A 169 -14.88 5.51 0.89
C LEU A 169 -15.36 4.31 1.71
N GLN A 170 -14.90 4.15 2.95
CA GLN A 170 -15.17 2.97 3.79
C GLN A 170 -14.84 1.66 3.07
N MET A 171 -13.67 1.65 2.41
CA MET A 171 -13.24 0.52 1.60
C MET A 171 -13.06 -0.74 2.45
N GLN A 172 -13.67 -1.84 2.02
CA GLN A 172 -13.49 -3.12 2.68
C GLN A 172 -12.24 -3.83 2.13
N PRO A 173 -11.48 -4.54 2.99
CA PRO A 173 -10.36 -5.35 2.53
C PRO A 173 -10.75 -6.29 1.38
N THR A 174 -9.83 -6.45 0.42
CA THR A 174 -10.04 -7.34 -0.71
C THR A 174 -9.88 -8.80 -0.27
N LYS A 175 -10.80 -9.65 -0.68
CA LYS A 175 -10.74 -11.09 -0.37
C LYS A 175 -9.91 -11.83 -1.41
N PRO A 176 -9.32 -12.99 -1.07
CA PRO A 176 -8.71 -13.87 -2.06
C PRO A 176 -9.69 -14.20 -3.21
N GLY A 177 -9.20 -14.17 -4.45
CA GLY A 177 -10.00 -14.42 -5.64
C GLY A 177 -10.95 -13.30 -6.07
N GLU A 178 -11.12 -12.24 -5.27
CA GLU A 178 -12.04 -11.13 -5.57
C GLU A 178 -11.56 -10.34 -6.80
N GLY A 179 -12.51 -10.03 -7.70
CA GLY A 179 -12.23 -9.29 -8.93
C GLY A 179 -11.56 -10.14 -10.03
N GLY A 180 -11.38 -11.44 -9.82
CA GLY A 180 -10.93 -12.37 -10.84
C GLY A 180 -11.96 -12.55 -11.96
N LEU A 181 -11.51 -13.07 -13.10
CA LEU A 181 -12.42 -13.53 -14.14
C LEU A 181 -13.36 -14.57 -13.51
N ALA A 182 -14.66 -14.37 -13.61
CA ALA A 182 -15.58 -15.48 -13.44
C ALA A 182 -15.14 -16.58 -14.39
N ALA A 183 -14.91 -17.79 -13.89
CA ALA A 183 -14.66 -18.93 -14.77
C ALA A 183 -15.76 -18.92 -15.84
N PRO A 184 -15.41 -19.11 -17.14
CA PRO A 184 -16.43 -19.16 -18.16
C PRO A 184 -17.48 -20.19 -17.70
N VAL A 185 -18.74 -19.77 -17.68
CA VAL A 185 -19.85 -20.68 -17.42
C VAL A 185 -19.77 -21.71 -18.52
N VAL A 186 -19.24 -22.87 -18.21
CA VAL A 186 -19.34 -24.01 -19.11
C VAL A 186 -20.81 -24.39 -19.08
N GLU A 187 -21.57 -23.90 -20.06
CA GLU A 187 -22.92 -24.41 -20.29
C GLU A 187 -22.78 -25.93 -20.45
N ALA A 188 -23.32 -26.64 -19.47
CA ALA A 188 -23.44 -28.08 -19.56
C ALA A 188 -24.33 -28.36 -20.78
N THR A 189 -23.70 -28.65 -21.90
CA THR A 189 -24.39 -29.20 -23.07
C THR A 189 -25.09 -30.47 -22.61
N ALA A 190 -26.41 -30.36 -22.43
CA ALA A 190 -27.26 -31.51 -22.19
C ALA A 190 -27.08 -32.47 -23.34
N VAL A 191 -26.40 -33.59 -23.06
CA VAL A 191 -26.38 -34.74 -23.96
C VAL A 191 -27.79 -35.30 -23.95
N ARG A 192 -28.45 -35.21 -25.09
CA ARG A 192 -29.69 -35.95 -25.39
C ARG A 192 -29.35 -37.37 -25.81
#